data_28945328d047d901d098d501d8f49f16
#
_entry.id   28945328d047d901d098d501d8f49f16
#
_cell.length_a   1.000
_cell.length_b   1.000
_cell.length_c   1.000
_cell.angle_alpha   90.00
_cell.angle_beta   90.00
_cell.angle_gamma   90.00
#
_symmetry.space_group_name_H-M   'P 1'
#
loop_
_entity.id
_entity.type
_entity.pdbx_description
1 polymer ?
#
loop_
_entity_poly.entity_id
_entity_poly.type
_entity_poly.pdbx_seq_one_letter_code
_entity_poly.pdbx_strand_id
1 'polypeptide(L)'
;MVKKRVLALLACLGLALALPFAAFADMGPKPSVEVQTAGLDQDCWVTLLAEQTVIGPWNLPGAAMPDWFEPEEQPAWEAFAAYGDPDGYHFLQWQARVADASPATWSYMAPKHFKILFWFPQSGGYAVTEALDRYAYAAVYRVDFSGVDPAAGGVQTVTAQRNYDYGGEALGLAARFALTLAVELLIA
;
A
#
# COMPACT_ATOMS: atom_id res chain seq x y z
N MET A 1 14.65 -29.89 42.07
CA MET A 1 14.16 -28.68 41.35
C MET A 1 15.13 -28.21 40.29
N VAL A 2 16.45 -28.16 40.52
CA VAL A 2 17.47 -27.68 39.54
C VAL A 2 17.44 -28.46 38.21
N LYS A 3 17.34 -29.80 38.23
CA LYS A 3 17.31 -30.63 36.98
C LYS A 3 16.16 -30.29 36.05
N LYS A 4 14.96 -29.97 36.56
CA LYS A 4 13.81 -29.59 35.71
C LYS A 4 14.01 -28.21 35.09
N ARG A 5 14.62 -27.26 35.80
CA ARG A 5 14.93 -25.91 35.25
C ARG A 5 16.02 -25.98 34.18
N VAL A 6 17.03 -26.82 34.37
CA VAL A 6 18.08 -27.03 33.36
C VAL A 6 17.49 -27.67 32.09
N LEU A 7 16.59 -28.66 32.24
CA LEU A 7 15.95 -29.30 31.11
C LEU A 7 15.04 -28.33 30.32
N ALA A 8 14.31 -27.47 31.02
CA ALA A 8 13.49 -26.44 30.40
C ALA A 8 14.34 -25.41 29.64
N LEU A 9 15.45 -24.96 30.21
CA LEU A 9 16.42 -24.07 29.56
C LEU A 9 17.01 -24.68 28.27
N LEU A 10 17.41 -25.97 28.35
CA LEU A 10 17.94 -26.68 27.19
C LEU A 10 16.86 -26.89 26.09
N ALA A 11 15.61 -27.13 26.47
CA ALA A 11 14.50 -27.24 25.53
C ALA A 11 14.21 -25.90 24.87
N CYS A 12 14.19 -24.79 25.62
CA CYS A 12 14.01 -23.45 25.06
C CYS A 12 15.17 -23.04 24.12
N LEU A 13 16.40 -23.37 24.50
CA LEU A 13 17.59 -23.12 23.67
C LEU A 13 17.55 -23.97 22.40
N GLY A 14 17.15 -25.24 22.50
CA GLY A 14 16.98 -26.12 21.35
C GLY A 14 15.87 -25.64 20.40
N LEU A 15 14.76 -25.15 20.95
CA LEU A 15 13.67 -24.56 20.16
C LEU A 15 14.12 -23.27 19.46
N ALA A 16 14.85 -22.41 20.16
CA ALA A 16 15.40 -21.18 19.58
C ALA A 16 16.41 -21.45 18.45
N LEU A 17 17.23 -22.49 18.58
CA LEU A 17 18.18 -22.90 17.54
C LEU A 17 17.54 -23.67 16.39
N ALA A 18 16.36 -24.26 16.59
CA ALA A 18 15.61 -24.95 15.55
C ALA A 18 14.75 -23.99 14.66
N LEU A 19 14.55 -22.76 15.11
CA LEU A 19 13.91 -21.75 14.26
C LEU A 19 14.92 -21.32 13.19
N PRO A 20 14.61 -21.50 11.89
CA PRO A 20 15.47 -20.99 10.84
C PRO A 20 15.46 -19.46 10.94
N PHE A 21 16.51 -18.87 11.42
CA PHE A 21 16.77 -17.44 11.27
C PHE A 21 17.09 -17.19 9.80
N ALA A 22 16.08 -17.24 8.95
CA ALA A 22 16.18 -16.59 7.67
C ALA A 22 16.25 -15.09 7.97
N ALA A 23 17.46 -14.58 8.13
CA ALA A 23 17.72 -13.15 8.20
C ALA A 23 17.45 -12.57 6.81
N PHE A 24 16.18 -12.36 6.49
CA PHE A 24 15.78 -11.56 5.35
C PHE A 24 16.02 -10.10 5.74
N ALA A 25 17.20 -9.59 5.44
CA ALA A 25 17.61 -8.22 5.75
C ALA A 25 16.68 -7.14 5.16
N ASP A 26 15.80 -7.51 4.23
CA ASP A 26 14.84 -6.62 3.55
C ASP A 26 13.35 -6.94 3.86
N MET A 27 13.09 -7.80 4.83
CA MET A 27 11.73 -8.28 5.17
C MET A 27 11.08 -7.55 6.36
N GLY A 28 11.62 -6.41 6.77
CA GLY A 28 10.92 -5.55 7.72
C GLY A 28 9.63 -4.97 7.13
N PRO A 29 8.60 -4.71 7.94
CA PRO A 29 7.42 -4.00 7.47
C PRO A 29 7.86 -2.67 6.86
N LYS A 30 7.29 -2.32 5.68
CA LYS A 30 7.59 -1.08 4.98
C LYS A 30 6.39 -0.13 5.08
N PRO A 31 6.63 1.18 5.09
CA PRO A 31 5.53 2.12 5.04
C PRO A 31 4.70 1.87 3.78
N SER A 32 3.37 1.94 3.90
CA SER A 32 2.46 1.67 2.80
C SER A 32 1.36 2.70 2.64
N VAL A 33 0.86 2.78 1.43
CA VAL A 33 -0.39 3.46 1.08
C VAL A 33 -1.29 2.42 0.43
N GLU A 34 -2.46 2.21 1.00
CA GLU A 34 -3.51 1.36 0.46
C GLU A 34 -4.66 2.23 -0.04
N VAL A 35 -5.14 1.95 -1.24
CA VAL A 35 -6.27 2.64 -1.86
C VAL A 35 -7.40 1.65 -2.04
N GLN A 36 -8.51 1.93 -1.38
CA GLN A 36 -9.78 1.23 -1.49
C GLN A 36 -10.76 2.08 -2.28
N THR A 37 -11.59 1.47 -3.11
CA THR A 37 -12.60 2.16 -3.90
C THR A 37 -14.01 1.82 -3.43
N ALA A 38 -14.93 2.78 -3.59
CA ALA A 38 -16.35 2.59 -3.34
C ALA A 38 -17.17 3.24 -4.46
N GLY A 39 -18.26 2.59 -4.87
CA GLY A 39 -19.12 3.10 -5.92
C GLY A 39 -18.53 3.05 -7.32
N LEU A 40 -17.47 2.27 -7.52
CA LEU A 40 -16.87 2.03 -8.83
C LEU A 40 -17.50 0.76 -9.41
N ASP A 41 -18.09 0.85 -10.59
CA ASP A 41 -18.83 -0.22 -11.28
C ASP A 41 -18.11 -0.75 -12.53
N GLN A 42 -16.94 -0.21 -12.84
CA GLN A 42 -16.13 -0.63 -13.98
C GLN A 42 -14.65 -0.69 -13.65
N ASP A 43 -13.92 -1.45 -14.45
CA ASP A 43 -12.46 -1.56 -14.35
C ASP A 43 -11.79 -0.21 -14.62
N CYS A 44 -10.84 0.13 -13.78
CA CYS A 44 -9.93 1.24 -13.99
C CYS A 44 -8.51 0.90 -13.54
N TRP A 45 -7.59 1.74 -13.89
CA TRP A 45 -6.22 1.68 -13.41
C TRP A 45 -5.98 2.79 -12.40
N VAL A 46 -5.10 2.54 -11.44
CA VAL A 46 -4.76 3.50 -10.39
C VAL A 46 -3.25 3.60 -10.21
N THR A 47 -2.81 4.80 -9.94
CA THR A 47 -1.42 5.09 -9.52
C THR A 47 -1.39 6.16 -8.45
N LEU A 48 -0.22 6.34 -7.84
CA LEU A 48 0.10 7.53 -7.05
C LEU A 48 0.91 8.51 -7.91
N LEU A 49 0.60 9.77 -7.73
CA LEU A 49 1.44 10.87 -8.17
C LEU A 49 2.22 11.41 -6.97
N ALA A 50 3.50 11.65 -7.11
CA ALA A 50 4.36 12.14 -6.04
C ALA A 50 5.03 13.46 -6.42
N GLU A 51 5.38 14.28 -5.43
CA GLU A 51 6.11 15.53 -5.64
C GLU A 51 7.51 15.30 -6.24
N GLN A 52 8.10 14.13 -5.96
CA GLN A 52 9.44 13.78 -6.41
C GLN A 52 9.39 12.99 -7.71
N THR A 53 10.25 13.33 -8.65
CA THR A 53 10.39 12.60 -9.92
C THR A 53 11.09 11.25 -9.78
N VAL A 54 11.86 11.05 -8.71
CA VAL A 54 12.58 9.81 -8.42
C VAL A 54 12.33 9.43 -6.96
N ILE A 55 11.63 8.34 -6.73
CA ILE A 55 11.28 7.85 -5.38
C ILE A 55 11.94 6.50 -5.07
N GLY A 56 12.27 5.73 -6.09
CA GLY A 56 12.89 4.42 -5.96
C GLY A 56 13.91 4.14 -7.07
N PRO A 57 14.59 3.00 -7.02
CA PRO A 57 15.67 2.69 -7.95
C PRO A 57 15.23 2.54 -9.41
N TRP A 58 13.95 2.31 -9.66
CA TRP A 58 13.36 2.14 -11.00
C TRP A 58 12.45 3.30 -11.45
N ASN A 59 12.20 4.26 -10.57
CA ASN A 59 11.34 5.40 -10.85
C ASN A 59 12.16 6.54 -11.46
N LEU A 60 12.58 6.37 -12.71
CA LEU A 60 13.38 7.35 -13.45
C LEU A 60 12.48 8.15 -14.41
N PRO A 61 12.65 9.47 -14.52
CA PRO A 61 11.92 10.29 -15.48
C PRO A 61 12.07 9.76 -16.91
N GLY A 62 10.93 9.58 -17.60
CA GLY A 62 10.92 9.08 -18.98
C GLY A 62 11.32 7.62 -19.15
N ALA A 63 11.42 6.85 -18.07
CA ALA A 63 11.67 5.42 -18.16
C ALA A 63 10.53 4.70 -18.89
N ALA A 64 10.89 3.76 -19.75
CA ALA A 64 9.93 2.84 -20.35
C ALA A 64 9.32 1.94 -19.27
N MET A 65 8.14 1.38 -19.56
CA MET A 65 7.54 0.38 -18.70
C MET A 65 8.50 -0.82 -18.52
N PRO A 66 8.80 -1.21 -17.28
CA PRO A 66 9.68 -2.35 -17.03
C PRO A 66 9.11 -3.68 -17.53
N ASP A 67 10.00 -4.59 -17.93
CA ASP A 67 9.64 -5.89 -18.52
C ASP A 67 8.86 -6.85 -17.59
N TRP A 68 8.81 -6.57 -16.28
CA TRP A 68 8.00 -7.37 -15.34
C TRP A 68 6.52 -7.00 -15.29
N PHE A 69 6.11 -5.90 -15.96
CA PHE A 69 4.70 -5.60 -16.20
C PHE A 69 4.20 -6.38 -17.42
N GLU A 70 2.93 -6.77 -17.38
CA GLU A 70 2.32 -7.46 -18.50
C GLU A 70 2.02 -6.49 -19.66
N PRO A 71 2.06 -6.94 -20.93
CA PRO A 71 1.82 -6.07 -22.07
C PRO A 71 0.46 -5.34 -22.04
N GLU A 72 -0.54 -5.93 -21.41
CA GLU A 72 -1.88 -5.36 -21.22
C GLU A 72 -1.90 -4.14 -20.32
N GLU A 73 -0.84 -3.93 -19.54
CA GLU A 73 -0.69 -2.79 -18.62
C GLU A 73 -0.09 -1.56 -19.32
N GLN A 74 0.47 -1.74 -20.52
CA GLN A 74 1.14 -0.66 -21.25
C GLN A 74 0.22 0.54 -21.56
N PRO A 75 -1.04 0.38 -21.98
CA PRO A 75 -1.91 1.53 -22.22
C PRO A 75 -2.12 2.41 -20.98
N ALA A 76 -2.22 1.78 -19.80
CA ALA A 76 -2.35 2.50 -18.54
C ALA A 76 -1.04 3.23 -18.16
N TRP A 77 0.10 2.56 -18.36
CA TRP A 77 1.41 3.19 -18.17
C TRP A 77 1.59 4.44 -19.03
N GLU A 78 1.27 4.33 -20.33
CA GLU A 78 1.36 5.45 -21.28
C GLU A 78 0.41 6.58 -20.89
N ALA A 79 -0.82 6.25 -20.48
CA ALA A 79 -1.78 7.23 -20.00
C ALA A 79 -1.29 7.99 -18.76
N PHE A 80 -0.74 7.28 -17.78
CA PHE A 80 -0.18 7.91 -16.59
C PHE A 80 1.09 8.71 -16.87
N ALA A 81 1.95 8.22 -17.75
CA ALA A 81 3.16 8.93 -18.14
C ALA A 81 2.86 10.23 -18.92
N ALA A 82 1.74 10.24 -19.67
CA ALA A 82 1.28 11.41 -20.41
C ALA A 82 0.49 12.41 -19.55
N TYR A 83 0.04 12.00 -18.34
CA TYR A 83 -0.74 12.88 -17.48
C TYR A 83 0.12 14.01 -16.90
N GLY A 84 -0.29 15.25 -17.14
CA GLY A 84 0.34 16.44 -16.59
C GLY A 84 -0.47 16.98 -15.40
N ASP A 85 0.02 16.77 -14.19
CA ASP A 85 -0.63 17.31 -12.99
C ASP A 85 -0.37 18.81 -12.87
N PRO A 86 -1.41 19.66 -12.66
CA PRO A 86 -1.26 21.12 -12.59
C PRO A 86 -0.46 21.59 -11.38
N ASP A 87 -0.37 20.80 -10.31
CA ASP A 87 0.38 21.12 -9.09
C ASP A 87 1.80 20.55 -9.12
N GLY A 88 2.21 19.94 -10.25
CA GLY A 88 3.56 19.45 -10.46
C GLY A 88 3.86 18.09 -9.83
N TYR A 89 2.83 17.30 -9.53
CA TYR A 89 3.02 15.91 -9.12
C TYR A 89 3.32 15.02 -10.32
N HIS A 90 4.13 13.97 -10.12
CA HIS A 90 4.65 13.09 -11.16
C HIS A 90 4.21 11.65 -10.96
N PHE A 91 4.00 10.94 -12.07
CA PHE A 91 3.70 9.51 -12.07
C PHE A 91 4.78 8.70 -11.34
N LEU A 92 4.39 7.91 -10.35
CA LEU A 92 5.28 7.11 -9.52
C LEU A 92 5.90 5.91 -10.24
N GLN A 93 5.51 5.64 -11.48
CA GLN A 93 5.94 4.48 -12.27
C GLN A 93 5.63 3.12 -11.61
N TRP A 94 4.54 3.07 -10.92
CA TRP A 94 3.90 1.88 -10.39
C TRP A 94 2.40 2.03 -10.49
N GLN A 95 1.73 1.03 -11.03
CA GLN A 95 0.29 1.05 -11.26
C GLN A 95 -0.35 -0.25 -10.82
N ALA A 96 -1.65 -0.21 -10.59
CA ALA A 96 -2.44 -1.39 -10.29
C ALA A 96 -3.80 -1.30 -11.02
N ARG A 97 -4.34 -2.43 -11.41
CA ARG A 97 -5.71 -2.52 -11.90
C ARG A 97 -6.65 -2.62 -10.70
N VAL A 98 -7.67 -1.79 -10.68
CA VAL A 98 -8.75 -1.88 -9.71
C VAL A 98 -9.89 -2.64 -10.39
N ALA A 99 -9.97 -3.93 -10.08
CA ALA A 99 -11.05 -4.81 -10.48
C ALA A 99 -11.64 -5.43 -9.21
N ASP A 100 -12.94 -5.65 -9.18
CA ASP A 100 -13.62 -6.39 -8.09
C ASP A 100 -13.38 -5.84 -6.67
N ALA A 101 -13.24 -4.54 -6.53
CA ALA A 101 -13.02 -3.84 -5.26
C ALA A 101 -11.76 -4.29 -4.49
N SER A 102 -10.81 -4.93 -5.13
CA SER A 102 -9.52 -5.26 -4.50
C SER A 102 -8.72 -3.99 -4.24
N PRO A 103 -8.15 -3.83 -3.04
CA PRO A 103 -7.35 -2.65 -2.73
C PRO A 103 -6.03 -2.66 -3.52
N ALA A 104 -5.62 -1.48 -3.96
CA ALA A 104 -4.31 -1.27 -4.55
C ALA A 104 -3.33 -0.80 -3.45
N THR A 105 -2.16 -1.44 -3.36
CA THR A 105 -1.21 -1.16 -2.27
C THR A 105 0.18 -0.84 -2.80
N TRP A 106 0.72 0.28 -2.34
CA TRP A 106 2.12 0.69 -2.52
C TRP A 106 2.87 0.48 -1.21
N SER A 107 3.75 -0.51 -1.16
CA SER A 107 4.50 -0.88 0.05
C SER A 107 5.99 -0.64 -0.03
N TYR A 108 6.52 -0.35 -1.22
CA TYR A 108 7.94 -0.04 -1.40
C TYR A 108 8.10 1.42 -1.79
N MET A 109 8.78 2.19 -0.94
CA MET A 109 9.03 3.62 -1.17
C MET A 109 7.72 4.46 -1.32
N ALA A 110 6.63 4.06 -0.66
CA ALA A 110 5.38 4.81 -0.70
C ALA A 110 5.60 6.29 -0.31
N PRO A 111 5.19 7.25 -1.16
CA PRO A 111 5.50 8.66 -0.96
C PRO A 111 4.85 9.22 0.30
N LYS A 112 5.44 10.27 0.87
CA LYS A 112 4.89 10.96 2.03
C LYS A 112 3.75 11.91 1.63
N HIS A 113 3.94 12.61 0.51
CA HIS A 113 2.96 13.52 -0.08
C HIS A 113 2.62 13.01 -1.48
N PHE A 114 1.36 12.85 -1.79
CA PHE A 114 0.92 12.24 -3.05
C PHE A 114 -0.50 12.65 -3.41
N LYS A 115 -0.88 12.39 -4.66
CA LYS A 115 -2.26 12.32 -5.12
C LYS A 115 -2.56 10.91 -5.60
N ILE A 116 -3.83 10.51 -5.60
CA ILE A 116 -4.27 9.25 -6.20
C ILE A 116 -4.87 9.61 -7.56
N LEU A 117 -4.37 8.98 -8.63
CA LEU A 117 -4.84 9.18 -9.98
C LEU A 117 -5.41 7.88 -10.52
N PHE A 118 -6.62 7.95 -11.03
CA PHE A 118 -7.29 6.86 -11.74
C PHE A 118 -7.39 7.18 -13.22
N TRP A 119 -7.30 6.14 -14.04
CA TRP A 119 -7.52 6.22 -15.47
C TRP A 119 -8.56 5.19 -15.91
N PHE A 120 -9.52 5.63 -16.72
CA PHE A 120 -10.61 4.83 -17.24
C PHE A 120 -10.34 4.48 -18.72
N PRO A 121 -9.96 3.22 -19.03
CA PRO A 121 -9.54 2.85 -20.38
C PRO A 121 -10.64 3.02 -21.45
N GLN A 122 -11.92 2.93 -21.07
CA GLN A 122 -13.02 3.03 -22.00
C GLN A 122 -13.27 4.45 -22.50
N SER A 123 -13.12 5.45 -21.63
CA SER A 123 -13.34 6.87 -21.97
C SER A 123 -12.04 7.64 -22.22
N GLY A 124 -10.91 7.11 -21.78
CA GLY A 124 -9.64 7.84 -21.69
C GLY A 124 -9.64 8.93 -20.62
N GLY A 125 -10.68 8.98 -19.77
CA GLY A 125 -10.83 9.97 -18.72
C GLY A 125 -9.99 9.65 -17.48
N TYR A 126 -9.84 10.65 -16.60
CA TYR A 126 -9.12 10.55 -15.35
C TYR A 126 -9.97 11.01 -14.17
N ALA A 127 -9.70 10.44 -13.00
CA ALA A 127 -10.15 11.00 -11.73
C ALA A 127 -8.93 11.17 -10.81
N VAL A 128 -8.79 12.33 -10.19
CA VAL A 128 -7.64 12.68 -9.34
C VAL A 128 -8.09 13.25 -8.01
N THR A 129 -7.39 12.90 -6.93
CA THR A 129 -7.64 13.46 -5.62
C THR A 129 -6.92 14.79 -5.43
N GLU A 130 -7.29 15.53 -4.40
CA GLU A 130 -6.43 16.56 -3.82
C GLU A 130 -5.13 15.93 -3.30
N ALA A 131 -4.16 16.77 -2.94
CA ALA A 131 -2.93 16.33 -2.31
C ALA A 131 -3.21 15.68 -0.94
N LEU A 132 -2.62 14.53 -0.71
CA LEU A 132 -2.81 13.69 0.48
C LEU A 132 -1.47 13.44 1.18
N ASP A 133 -1.53 13.15 2.48
CA ASP A 133 -0.39 12.77 3.30
C ASP A 133 -0.45 11.30 3.70
N ARG A 134 0.66 10.59 3.67
CA ARG A 134 0.75 9.32 4.34
C ARG A 134 0.74 9.55 5.86
N TYR A 135 -0.45 9.55 6.45
CA TYR A 135 -0.72 9.93 7.84
C TYR A 135 -0.35 8.86 8.88
N ALA A 136 -0.07 7.64 8.42
CA ALA A 136 0.31 6.50 9.26
C ALA A 136 1.40 5.68 8.57
N TYR A 137 1.99 4.73 9.29
CA TYR A 137 2.94 3.78 8.71
C TYR A 137 2.30 2.95 7.61
N ALA A 138 1.08 2.46 7.84
CA ALA A 138 0.20 1.88 6.83
C ALA A 138 -1.01 2.82 6.69
N ALA A 139 -0.99 3.72 5.72
CA ALA A 139 -2.08 4.65 5.47
C ALA A 139 -3.11 3.98 4.55
N VAL A 140 -4.38 3.99 4.93
CA VAL A 140 -5.48 3.45 4.15
C VAL A 140 -6.41 4.59 3.74
N TYR A 141 -6.65 4.72 2.44
CA TYR A 141 -7.57 5.70 1.88
C TYR A 141 -8.72 5.01 1.17
N ARG A 142 -9.93 5.47 1.42
CA ARG A 142 -11.13 5.08 0.69
C ARG A 142 -11.53 6.21 -0.25
N VAL A 143 -11.62 5.90 -1.54
CA VAL A 143 -12.01 6.82 -2.59
C VAL A 143 -13.46 6.54 -2.99
N ASP A 144 -14.31 7.56 -2.97
CA ASP A 144 -15.73 7.46 -3.29
C ASP A 144 -15.98 8.00 -4.71
N PHE A 145 -16.46 7.12 -5.56
CA PHE A 145 -16.77 7.41 -6.97
C PHE A 145 -18.22 7.81 -7.22
N SER A 146 -19.06 7.96 -6.19
CA SER A 146 -20.48 8.29 -6.35
C SER A 146 -20.76 9.59 -7.14
N GLY A 147 -19.77 10.49 -7.19
CA GLY A 147 -19.85 11.76 -7.92
C GLY A 147 -19.03 11.80 -9.22
N VAL A 148 -18.42 10.68 -9.63
CA VAL A 148 -17.59 10.58 -10.82
C VAL A 148 -18.35 9.87 -11.93
N ASP A 149 -18.31 10.41 -13.13
CA ASP A 149 -18.78 9.74 -14.34
C ASP A 149 -17.60 9.11 -15.08
N PRO A 150 -17.38 7.79 -14.95
CA PRO A 150 -16.27 7.12 -15.61
C PRO A 150 -16.35 7.11 -17.13
N ALA A 151 -17.53 7.35 -17.71
CA ALA A 151 -17.72 7.46 -19.16
C ALA A 151 -17.34 8.85 -19.68
N ALA A 152 -17.24 9.86 -18.83
CA ALA A 152 -16.81 11.18 -19.22
C ALA A 152 -15.30 11.20 -19.50
N GLY A 153 -14.93 11.80 -20.63
CA GLY A 153 -13.54 12.13 -20.92
C GLY A 153 -13.03 13.29 -20.05
N GLY A 154 -11.72 13.53 -20.10
CA GLY A 154 -11.08 14.62 -19.36
C GLY A 154 -10.73 14.26 -17.91
N VAL A 155 -10.56 15.27 -17.05
CA VAL A 155 -10.11 15.09 -15.67
C VAL A 155 -11.22 15.52 -14.71
N GLN A 156 -11.57 14.61 -13.79
CA GLN A 156 -12.54 14.84 -12.72
C GLN A 156 -11.83 14.82 -11.37
N THR A 157 -12.37 15.54 -10.40
CA THR A 157 -11.88 15.49 -9.01
C THR A 157 -12.65 14.42 -8.24
N VAL A 158 -11.93 13.64 -7.44
CA VAL A 158 -12.51 12.63 -6.55
C VAL A 158 -12.01 12.83 -5.12
N THR A 159 -12.86 12.49 -4.15
CA THR A 159 -12.51 12.66 -2.73
C THR A 159 -11.99 11.36 -2.15
N ALA A 160 -10.90 11.44 -1.39
CA ALA A 160 -10.35 10.33 -0.62
C ALA A 160 -10.48 10.62 0.87
N GLN A 161 -10.91 9.62 1.63
CA GLN A 161 -11.06 9.69 3.08
C GLN A 161 -10.11 8.69 3.76
N ARG A 162 -9.56 9.08 4.91
CA ARG A 162 -8.76 8.15 5.73
C ARG A 162 -9.65 7.04 6.26
N ASN A 163 -9.24 5.78 6.05
CA ASN A 163 -10.01 4.59 6.42
C ASN A 163 -9.17 3.57 7.21
N TYR A 164 -8.34 4.04 8.15
CA TYR A 164 -7.51 3.18 8.97
C TYR A 164 -8.34 2.57 10.13
N ASP A 165 -8.23 1.26 10.32
CA ASP A 165 -8.92 0.55 11.41
C ASP A 165 -8.17 0.66 12.74
N TYR A 166 -8.28 1.81 13.38
CA TYR A 166 -7.72 2.04 14.73
C TYR A 166 -8.29 1.09 15.78
N GLY A 167 -9.54 0.63 15.62
CA GLY A 167 -10.21 -0.28 16.57
C GLY A 167 -9.58 -1.67 16.55
N GLY A 168 -9.38 -2.22 15.36
CA GLY A 168 -8.71 -3.51 15.17
C GLY A 168 -7.27 -3.50 15.65
N GLU A 169 -6.52 -2.44 15.39
CA GLU A 169 -5.14 -2.27 15.86
C GLU A 169 -5.05 -2.19 17.40
N ALA A 170 -5.92 -1.41 18.03
CA ALA A 170 -5.96 -1.30 19.49
C ALA A 170 -6.33 -2.64 20.14
N LEU A 171 -7.29 -3.37 19.59
CA LEU A 171 -7.67 -4.70 20.06
C LEU A 171 -6.51 -5.71 19.90
N GLY A 172 -5.85 -5.69 18.75
CA GLY A 172 -4.68 -6.52 18.49
C GLY A 172 -3.54 -6.27 19.46
N LEU A 173 -3.26 -4.99 19.77
CA LEU A 173 -2.27 -4.61 20.78
C LEU A 173 -2.65 -5.12 22.18
N ALA A 174 -3.90 -4.93 22.59
CA ALA A 174 -4.41 -5.40 23.88
C ALA A 174 -4.32 -6.93 24.01
N ALA A 175 -4.65 -7.66 22.95
CA ALA A 175 -4.54 -9.13 22.93
C ALA A 175 -3.09 -9.60 23.05
N ARG A 176 -2.14 -8.98 22.35
CA ARG A 176 -0.70 -9.28 22.46
C ARG A 176 -0.18 -9.01 23.87
N PHE A 177 -0.56 -7.88 24.45
CA PHE A 177 -0.19 -7.51 25.82
C PHE A 177 -0.73 -8.52 26.84
N ALA A 178 -2.00 -8.90 26.74
CA ALA A 178 -2.61 -9.91 27.62
C ALA A 178 -1.94 -11.28 27.49
N LEU A 179 -1.58 -11.69 26.26
CA LEU A 179 -0.84 -12.93 26.01
C LEU A 179 0.54 -12.90 26.65
N THR A 180 1.28 -11.81 26.51
CA THR A 180 2.61 -11.64 27.13
C THR A 180 2.53 -11.76 28.64
N LEU A 181 1.58 -11.05 29.28
CA LEU A 181 1.37 -11.16 30.73
C LEU A 181 1.01 -12.57 31.16
N ALA A 182 0.14 -13.26 30.43
CA ALA A 182 -0.23 -14.64 30.75
C ALA A 182 0.98 -15.58 30.68
N VAL A 183 1.83 -15.45 29.68
CA VAL A 183 3.07 -16.24 29.54
C VAL A 183 4.05 -15.94 30.68
N GLU A 184 4.27 -14.67 31.01
CA GLU A 184 5.17 -14.28 32.12
C GLU A 184 4.69 -14.83 33.46
N LEU A 185 3.38 -14.75 33.74
CA LEU A 185 2.82 -15.30 34.98
C LEU A 185 2.90 -16.82 35.05
N LEU A 186 2.90 -17.53 33.93
CA LEU A 186 3.07 -19.00 33.93
C LEU A 186 4.52 -19.44 34.14
N ILE A 187 5.48 -18.57 33.82
CA ILE A 187 6.90 -18.87 33.97
C ILE A 187 7.46 -18.48 35.37
N ALA A 188 6.83 -17.49 36.00
CA ALA A 188 7.21 -17.01 37.35
C ALA A 188 6.85 -18.02 38.45
#